data_654ef383acafab8aeaf3505d0196d282
#
_entry.id   654ef383acafab8aeaf3505d0196d282
#
_cell.length_a   1.000
_cell.length_b   1.000
_cell.length_c   1.000
_cell.angle_alpha   90.00
_cell.angle_beta   90.00
_cell.angle_gamma   90.00
#
_symmetry.space_group_name_H-M   'P 1'
#
loop_
_entity.id
_entity.type
_entity.pdbx_description
1 polymer ?
#
loop_
_entity_poly.entity_id
_entity_poly.type
_entity_poly.pdbx_seq_one_letter_code
_entity_poly.pdbx_strand_id
1 'polypeptide(L)'
;MNSDSLTSQLENFQPLHTLPQWAAFERAAANSPIHTGRLRVLSAAGLDVDISGQGYSPELAQAARALLEVRKFEAVRAQLLDGGIVNITEGRAAWHTSLREPDPDEEVTTERQRLTEFVRQADSERRWRSIVHIGIGGSDWGVRLAVNAFGYARAWRTAHFVANIDGHAMQGGLAGFDPHDTLIVMASKSFTTTETLKNGERALEWLRAAGIQNPHDHIVAITARPDVAEKWGVPSAQVFKLWDWVGGRFSLWSAVSLTTGLACDMDVIAGMQAGAAAMDAHFAQADIDDNAPVQMAISGIVNRSVLGYGSLNIAPYDFRLADLVPYIQQLEMESLGKSANLAGGRVEVPTGPAVWGMPGTDAQHTFFQWLHQGSDGAPVDFIVCRHADHGWAEHHRILLANCLAQREALLKGKSYDNALRECLDAGMPQDRAQWLAHHKVHAGGRPSNLIMLPRLSPYALGALLALYEHKVFVQGLIWGINPFDQWGVEFGKVLATGIANELAGAVPADPGHDASTAYWVQQLAGTAQR
;
A
#
# COMPACT_ATOMS: atom_id res chain seq x y z
N MET A 1 9.16 8.88 27.16
CA MET A 1 10.25 7.90 27.35
C MET A 1 11.56 8.60 27.10
N ASN A 2 12.56 8.37 27.99
CA ASN A 2 13.83 9.09 27.97
C ASN A 2 14.68 8.71 26.75
N SER A 3 15.49 9.68 26.28
CA SER A 3 16.58 9.50 25.29
C SER A 3 17.45 8.26 25.56
N ASP A 4 17.57 7.86 26.80
CA ASP A 4 18.36 6.72 27.27
C ASP A 4 17.84 5.35 26.76
N SER A 5 16.54 5.20 26.50
CA SER A 5 15.98 3.93 26.01
C SER A 5 16.25 3.72 24.51
N LEU A 6 16.27 4.79 23.73
CA LEU A 6 16.56 4.77 22.30
C LEU A 6 18.03 4.46 22.05
N THR A 7 18.91 5.15 22.78
CA THR A 7 20.38 4.93 22.73
C THR A 7 20.72 3.49 23.07
N SER A 8 20.11 2.93 24.13
CA SER A 8 20.32 1.54 24.55
C SER A 8 19.83 0.49 23.52
N GLN A 9 18.78 0.80 22.75
CA GLN A 9 18.31 -0.09 21.68
C GLN A 9 19.26 -0.11 20.48
N LEU A 10 19.84 1.04 20.13
CA LEU A 10 20.80 1.17 19.03
C LEU A 10 22.17 0.64 19.39
N GLU A 11 22.65 0.84 20.61
CA GLU A 11 23.95 0.34 21.08
C GLU A 11 24.05 -1.19 21.10
N ASN A 12 22.93 -1.88 21.29
CA ASN A 12 22.86 -3.35 21.30
C ASN A 12 22.32 -3.95 19.99
N PHE A 13 22.12 -3.12 18.96
CA PHE A 13 21.64 -3.60 17.68
C PHE A 13 22.68 -4.48 16.97
N GLN A 14 22.26 -5.66 16.53
CA GLN A 14 23.08 -6.57 15.75
C GLN A 14 22.54 -6.65 14.30
N PRO A 15 23.39 -6.42 13.28
CA PRO A 15 23.02 -6.61 11.90
C PRO A 15 22.50 -8.03 11.64
N LEU A 16 21.46 -8.18 10.81
CA LEU A 16 20.78 -9.45 10.61
C LEU A 16 21.73 -10.57 10.20
N HIS A 17 22.61 -10.33 9.24
CA HIS A 17 23.56 -11.32 8.71
C HIS A 17 24.57 -11.84 9.76
N THR A 18 24.75 -11.15 10.88
CA THR A 18 25.66 -11.57 11.98
C THR A 18 24.98 -12.45 13.01
N LEU A 19 23.64 -12.57 12.97
CA LEU A 19 22.88 -13.34 13.94
C LEU A 19 22.96 -14.84 13.63
N PRO A 20 23.34 -15.69 14.61
CA PRO A 20 23.24 -17.16 14.44
C PRO A 20 21.84 -17.63 14.09
N GLN A 21 20.79 -16.94 14.62
CA GLN A 21 19.39 -17.21 14.33
C GLN A 21 19.07 -16.98 12.85
N TRP A 22 19.64 -15.96 12.22
CA TRP A 22 19.51 -15.73 10.79
C TRP A 22 20.10 -16.87 9.97
N ALA A 23 21.33 -17.28 10.26
CA ALA A 23 21.96 -18.41 9.58
C ALA A 23 21.18 -19.74 9.75
N ALA A 24 20.53 -19.94 10.91
CA ALA A 24 19.63 -21.08 11.12
C ALA A 24 18.35 -20.95 10.28
N PHE A 25 17.76 -19.75 10.23
CA PHE A 25 16.58 -19.45 9.44
C PHE A 25 16.83 -19.65 7.93
N GLU A 26 17.92 -19.12 7.39
CA GLU A 26 18.30 -19.31 5.97
C GLU A 26 18.41 -20.79 5.61
N ARG A 27 19.12 -21.60 6.44
CA ARG A 27 19.24 -23.04 6.20
C ARG A 27 17.92 -23.76 6.26
N ALA A 28 17.06 -23.44 7.24
CA ALA A 28 15.76 -24.05 7.37
C ALA A 28 14.84 -23.67 6.20
N ALA A 29 14.83 -22.40 5.81
CA ALA A 29 14.01 -21.90 4.70
C ALA A 29 14.43 -22.53 3.35
N ALA A 30 15.74 -22.63 3.07
CA ALA A 30 16.25 -23.26 1.85
C ALA A 30 15.86 -24.75 1.75
N ASN A 31 15.62 -25.42 2.89
CA ASN A 31 15.24 -26.83 2.95
C ASN A 31 13.72 -27.03 3.24
N SER A 32 12.91 -26.00 3.11
CA SER A 32 11.48 -26.05 3.36
C SER A 32 10.69 -25.97 2.04
N PRO A 33 10.46 -27.09 1.33
CA PRO A 33 9.78 -27.07 0.05
C PRO A 33 8.29 -26.75 0.21
N ILE A 34 7.68 -26.33 -0.88
CA ILE A 34 6.22 -26.22 -0.99
C ILE A 34 5.65 -27.63 -1.15
N HIS A 35 4.73 -28.01 -0.25
CA HIS A 35 4.04 -29.29 -0.28
C HIS A 35 2.59 -29.10 -0.73
N THR A 36 2.25 -29.53 -1.94
CA THR A 36 0.90 -29.37 -2.52
C THR A 36 -0.20 -30.14 -1.76
N GLY A 37 0.17 -31.11 -0.90
CA GLY A 37 -0.78 -31.83 -0.04
C GLY A 37 -0.98 -31.20 1.35
N ARG A 38 -0.26 -30.13 1.70
CA ARG A 38 -0.42 -29.44 2.97
C ARG A 38 -1.50 -28.36 2.88
N LEU A 39 -2.39 -28.34 3.84
CA LEU A 39 -3.36 -27.25 4.03
C LEU A 39 -2.98 -26.45 5.29
N ARG A 40 -2.84 -25.12 5.14
CA ARG A 40 -2.64 -24.20 6.25
C ARG A 40 -3.38 -22.89 6.00
N VAL A 41 -4.51 -22.75 6.64
CA VAL A 41 -5.38 -21.58 6.57
C VAL A 41 -5.43 -20.94 7.97
N LEU A 42 -5.16 -19.66 8.04
CA LEU A 42 -5.19 -18.84 9.25
C LEU A 42 -6.43 -17.95 9.19
N SER A 43 -7.25 -17.97 10.22
CA SER A 43 -8.41 -17.08 10.32
C SER A 43 -8.03 -15.84 11.13
N ALA A 44 -8.15 -14.66 10.54
CA ALA A 44 -7.75 -13.39 11.13
C ALA A 44 -8.75 -12.28 10.81
N ALA A 45 -9.38 -11.69 11.82
CA ALA A 45 -10.34 -10.58 11.66
C ALA A 45 -11.41 -10.84 10.58
N GLY A 46 -11.94 -12.07 10.51
CA GLY A 46 -12.94 -12.47 9.51
C GLY A 46 -12.41 -12.76 8.10
N LEU A 47 -11.09 -12.71 7.89
CA LEU A 47 -10.42 -13.16 6.68
C LEU A 47 -9.87 -14.58 6.87
N ASP A 48 -9.83 -15.36 5.78
CA ASP A 48 -9.06 -16.61 5.75
C ASP A 48 -7.80 -16.39 4.91
N VAL A 49 -6.64 -16.55 5.53
CA VAL A 49 -5.32 -16.38 4.91
C VAL A 49 -4.70 -17.76 4.69
N ASP A 50 -4.81 -18.29 3.49
CA ASP A 50 -4.25 -19.59 3.11
C ASP A 50 -2.80 -19.42 2.64
N ILE A 51 -1.88 -19.88 3.47
CA ILE A 51 -0.43 -19.92 3.23
C ILE A 51 0.08 -21.31 2.83
N SER A 52 -0.81 -22.21 2.39
CA SER A 52 -0.44 -23.56 1.95
C SER A 52 0.54 -23.56 0.78
N GLY A 53 0.52 -22.49 -0.03
CA GLY A 53 1.42 -22.30 -1.17
C GLY A 53 2.80 -21.75 -0.79
N GLN A 54 3.17 -21.73 0.49
CA GLN A 54 4.49 -21.30 0.96
C GLN A 54 5.32 -22.50 1.44
N GLY A 55 6.65 -22.36 1.37
CA GLY A 55 7.56 -23.33 1.97
C GLY A 55 7.36 -23.43 3.48
N TYR A 56 7.45 -24.64 4.02
CA TYR A 56 7.28 -24.87 5.46
C TYR A 56 8.01 -26.13 5.92
N SER A 57 8.62 -26.02 7.10
CA SER A 57 9.02 -27.15 7.92
C SER A 57 8.91 -26.77 9.41
N PRO A 58 8.88 -27.74 10.35
CA PRO A 58 8.97 -27.46 11.77
C PRO A 58 10.24 -26.68 12.14
N GLU A 59 11.34 -27.00 11.50
CA GLU A 59 12.64 -26.35 11.69
C GLU A 59 12.58 -24.86 11.25
N LEU A 60 11.89 -24.54 10.15
CA LEU A 60 11.68 -23.17 9.72
C LEU A 60 10.83 -22.41 10.74
N ALA A 61 9.74 -23.01 11.24
CA ALA A 61 8.89 -22.39 12.24
C ALA A 61 9.67 -22.10 13.54
N GLN A 62 10.50 -23.04 14.00
CA GLN A 62 11.35 -22.86 15.17
C GLN A 62 12.40 -21.75 14.95
N ALA A 63 13.05 -21.74 13.79
CA ALA A 63 14.05 -20.72 13.47
C ALA A 63 13.44 -19.31 13.34
N ALA A 64 12.23 -19.21 12.79
CA ALA A 64 11.48 -17.96 12.73
C ALA A 64 11.12 -17.42 14.12
N ARG A 65 10.66 -18.28 15.04
CA ARG A 65 10.40 -17.90 16.44
C ARG A 65 11.68 -17.38 17.12
N ALA A 66 12.81 -18.09 16.99
CA ALA A 66 14.08 -17.66 17.56
C ALA A 66 14.57 -16.32 16.97
N LEU A 67 14.29 -16.05 15.69
CA LEU A 67 14.61 -14.79 15.03
C LEU A 67 13.74 -13.64 15.54
N LEU A 68 12.43 -13.87 15.75
CA LEU A 68 11.51 -12.89 16.33
C LEU A 68 11.88 -12.60 17.80
N GLU A 69 12.27 -13.60 18.56
CA GLU A 69 12.71 -13.46 19.95
C GLU A 69 13.96 -12.57 20.07
N VAL A 70 15.01 -12.84 19.28
CA VAL A 70 16.24 -12.02 19.31
C VAL A 70 15.98 -10.58 18.85
N ARG A 71 14.97 -10.37 17.98
CA ARG A 71 14.47 -9.05 17.57
C ARG A 71 13.52 -8.42 18.59
N LYS A 72 13.26 -9.05 19.73
CA LYS A 72 12.35 -8.58 20.81
C LYS A 72 10.96 -8.23 20.27
N PHE A 73 10.45 -9.08 19.39
CA PHE A 73 9.19 -8.85 18.67
C PHE A 73 8.03 -8.42 19.59
N GLU A 74 7.82 -9.14 20.70
CA GLU A 74 6.72 -8.86 21.64
C GLU A 74 6.82 -7.42 22.21
N ALA A 75 8.01 -7.02 22.63
CA ALA A 75 8.23 -5.69 23.20
C ALA A 75 8.06 -4.57 22.16
N VAL A 76 8.57 -4.77 20.94
CA VAL A 76 8.49 -3.76 19.87
C VAL A 76 7.07 -3.70 19.29
N ARG A 77 6.34 -4.84 19.22
CA ARG A 77 4.92 -4.89 18.90
C ARG A 77 4.08 -4.09 19.90
N ALA A 78 4.32 -4.28 21.19
CA ALA A 78 3.65 -3.49 22.22
C ALA A 78 3.93 -1.99 22.07
N GLN A 79 5.20 -1.60 21.79
CA GLN A 79 5.55 -0.21 21.53
C GLN A 79 4.81 0.39 20.32
N LEU A 80 4.63 -0.39 19.24
CA LEU A 80 3.85 0.06 18.08
C LEU A 80 2.40 0.34 18.46
N LEU A 81 1.77 -0.59 19.20
CA LEU A 81 0.36 -0.51 19.56
C LEU A 81 0.10 0.55 20.65
N ASP A 82 1.03 0.74 21.57
CA ASP A 82 0.91 1.67 22.70
C ASP A 82 1.45 3.09 22.40
N GLY A 83 1.80 3.39 21.14
CA GLY A 83 2.30 4.71 20.74
C GLY A 83 3.74 5.01 21.19
N GLY A 84 4.54 3.97 21.44
CA GLY A 84 5.97 4.12 21.68
C GLY A 84 6.75 4.57 20.45
N ILE A 85 8.00 4.99 20.65
CA ILE A 85 8.88 5.42 19.56
C ILE A 85 9.35 4.18 18.79
N VAL A 86 8.78 3.96 17.59
CA VAL A 86 9.16 2.89 16.65
C VAL A 86 9.69 3.44 15.32
N ASN A 87 9.45 4.72 15.03
CA ASN A 87 10.08 5.44 13.92
C ASN A 87 11.38 6.08 14.43
N ILE A 88 12.42 5.26 14.48
CA ILE A 88 13.68 5.56 15.16
C ILE A 88 14.42 6.74 14.53
N THR A 89 14.50 6.79 13.19
CA THR A 89 15.29 7.82 12.48
C THR A 89 14.66 9.22 12.56
N GLU A 90 13.35 9.29 12.81
CA GLU A 90 12.64 10.56 13.04
C GLU A 90 12.31 10.81 14.52
N GLY A 91 12.65 9.87 15.43
CA GLY A 91 12.49 10.02 16.87
C GLY A 91 11.04 10.13 17.36
N ARG A 92 10.09 9.49 16.66
CA ARG A 92 8.65 9.60 16.95
C ARG A 92 7.91 8.27 16.90
N ALA A 93 6.70 8.26 17.41
CA ALA A 93 5.77 7.13 17.24
C ALA A 93 5.37 6.97 15.76
N ALA A 94 4.88 5.77 15.43
CA ALA A 94 4.11 5.49 14.22
C ALA A 94 2.78 4.86 14.64
N TRP A 95 1.91 5.68 15.25
CA TRP A 95 0.76 5.22 16.05
C TRP A 95 -0.56 5.31 15.27
N HIS A 96 -0.52 4.95 13.98
CA HIS A 96 -1.70 4.92 13.13
C HIS A 96 -2.80 3.97 13.64
N THR A 97 -2.46 2.98 14.47
CA THR A 97 -3.41 2.06 15.13
C THR A 97 -4.37 2.81 16.04
N SER A 98 -3.93 3.86 16.75
CA SER A 98 -4.80 4.69 17.60
C SER A 98 -5.97 5.32 16.83
N LEU A 99 -5.76 5.65 15.54
CA LEU A 99 -6.83 6.21 14.69
C LEU A 99 -7.97 5.24 14.39
N ARG A 100 -7.87 3.98 14.78
CA ARG A 100 -8.90 2.95 14.53
C ARG A 100 -9.29 2.20 15.79
N GLU A 101 -8.74 2.58 16.95
CA GLU A 101 -9.18 2.08 18.23
C GLU A 101 -10.67 2.38 18.45
N PRO A 102 -11.41 1.44 19.11
CA PRO A 102 -12.82 1.67 19.43
C PRO A 102 -13.04 2.85 20.39
N ASP A 103 -12.11 3.07 21.31
CA ASP A 103 -12.13 4.15 22.31
C ASP A 103 -10.77 4.88 22.31
N PRO A 104 -10.51 5.71 21.30
CA PRO A 104 -9.25 6.45 21.20
C PRO A 104 -9.22 7.63 22.17
N ASP A 105 -8.07 8.29 22.25
CA ASP A 105 -7.93 9.48 23.07
C ASP A 105 -8.92 10.61 22.67
N GLU A 106 -9.05 11.61 23.56
CA GLU A 106 -9.99 12.73 23.40
C GLU A 106 -9.72 13.53 22.12
N GLU A 107 -8.45 13.69 21.75
CA GLU A 107 -8.08 14.47 20.57
C GLU A 107 -8.53 13.79 19.28
N VAL A 108 -8.31 12.47 19.15
CA VAL A 108 -8.77 11.67 18.01
C VAL A 108 -10.29 11.61 17.97
N THR A 109 -10.92 11.42 19.13
CA THR A 109 -12.39 11.41 19.26
C THR A 109 -13.00 12.73 18.79
N THR A 110 -12.44 13.85 19.23
CA THR A 110 -12.90 15.20 18.84
C THR A 110 -12.79 15.40 17.33
N GLU A 111 -11.69 15.00 16.72
CA GLU A 111 -11.49 15.17 15.28
C GLU A 111 -12.41 14.25 14.46
N ARG A 112 -12.65 13.02 14.91
CA ARG A 112 -13.67 12.13 14.32
C ARG A 112 -15.07 12.76 14.37
N GLN A 113 -15.43 13.37 15.48
CA GLN A 113 -16.73 14.05 15.64
C GLN A 113 -16.84 15.26 14.70
N ARG A 114 -15.80 16.08 14.59
CA ARG A 114 -15.75 17.21 13.65
C ARG A 114 -15.93 16.75 12.20
N LEU A 115 -15.22 15.70 11.81
CA LEU A 115 -15.33 15.11 10.48
C LEU A 115 -16.75 14.60 10.21
N THR A 116 -17.34 13.87 11.16
CA THR A 116 -18.71 13.33 11.05
C THR A 116 -19.72 14.45 10.93
N GLU A 117 -19.59 15.50 11.73
CA GLU A 117 -20.49 16.66 11.69
C GLU A 117 -20.40 17.41 10.36
N PHE A 118 -19.18 17.58 9.82
CA PHE A 118 -18.99 18.22 8.52
C PHE A 118 -19.69 17.44 7.40
N VAL A 119 -19.52 16.10 7.37
CA VAL A 119 -20.19 15.24 6.38
C VAL A 119 -21.71 15.30 6.56
N ARG A 120 -22.21 15.18 7.80
CA ARG A 120 -23.63 15.24 8.12
C ARG A 120 -24.28 16.57 7.68
N GLN A 121 -23.59 17.68 7.93
CA GLN A 121 -24.06 18.98 7.51
C GLN A 121 -24.09 19.09 5.97
N ALA A 122 -23.01 18.70 5.29
CA ALA A 122 -22.94 18.71 3.84
C ALA A 122 -24.05 17.86 3.19
N ASP A 123 -24.40 16.73 3.81
CA ASP A 123 -25.49 15.86 3.36
C ASP A 123 -26.87 16.48 3.60
N SER A 124 -27.10 17.04 4.78
CA SER A 124 -28.38 17.67 5.13
C SER A 124 -28.71 18.88 4.25
N GLU A 125 -27.68 19.66 3.90
CA GLU A 125 -27.77 20.82 3.03
C GLU A 125 -27.69 20.45 1.53
N ARG A 126 -27.40 19.18 1.21
CA ARG A 126 -27.11 18.69 -0.15
C ARG A 126 -26.04 19.49 -0.87
N ARG A 127 -25.01 19.91 -0.14
CA ARG A 127 -23.87 20.66 -0.68
C ARG A 127 -22.85 19.72 -1.31
N TRP A 128 -22.10 20.26 -2.27
CA TRP A 128 -20.92 19.63 -2.86
C TRP A 128 -21.27 18.34 -3.64
N ARG A 129 -21.94 18.51 -4.78
CA ARG A 129 -22.22 17.39 -5.68
C ARG A 129 -20.95 16.80 -6.28
N SER A 130 -19.91 17.62 -6.38
CA SER A 130 -18.61 17.25 -6.91
C SER A 130 -17.50 17.45 -5.87
N ILE A 131 -16.53 16.55 -5.84
CA ILE A 131 -15.37 16.61 -4.97
C ILE A 131 -14.12 16.47 -5.83
N VAL A 132 -13.17 17.39 -5.70
CA VAL A 132 -11.83 17.25 -6.25
C VAL A 132 -10.87 17.03 -5.09
N HIS A 133 -10.37 15.80 -4.96
CA HIS A 133 -9.41 15.43 -3.94
C HIS A 133 -7.99 15.62 -4.47
N ILE A 134 -7.28 16.60 -3.92
CA ILE A 134 -5.89 16.94 -4.25
C ILE A 134 -4.99 16.40 -3.14
N GLY A 135 -4.28 15.33 -3.44
CA GLY A 135 -3.35 14.67 -2.53
C GLY A 135 -2.41 13.78 -3.31
N ILE A 136 -1.25 13.42 -2.76
CA ILE A 136 -0.27 12.57 -3.44
C ILE A 136 0.20 11.45 -2.50
N GLY A 137 0.50 10.29 -3.06
CA GLY A 137 0.98 9.12 -2.31
C GLY A 137 -0.01 8.68 -1.25
N GLY A 138 0.38 8.67 0.03
CA GLY A 138 -0.48 8.25 1.13
C GLY A 138 -1.71 9.14 1.35
N SER A 139 -1.68 10.38 0.88
CA SER A 139 -2.84 11.27 0.89
C SER A 139 -3.81 11.03 -0.28
N ASP A 140 -3.55 10.04 -1.14
CA ASP A 140 -4.36 9.70 -2.31
C ASP A 140 -4.79 8.23 -2.32
N TRP A 141 -3.82 7.28 -2.37
CA TRP A 141 -4.10 5.88 -2.71
C TRP A 141 -5.12 5.20 -1.81
N GLY A 142 -5.05 5.40 -0.51
CA GLY A 142 -6.00 4.77 0.43
C GLY A 142 -7.43 5.28 0.25
N VAL A 143 -7.58 6.59 0.08
CA VAL A 143 -8.89 7.23 -0.13
C VAL A 143 -9.47 6.86 -1.49
N ARG A 144 -8.66 6.91 -2.53
CA ARG A 144 -9.04 6.49 -3.89
C ARG A 144 -9.52 5.04 -3.90
N LEU A 145 -8.78 4.14 -3.27
CA LEU A 145 -9.18 2.74 -3.11
C LEU A 145 -10.54 2.61 -2.43
N ALA A 146 -10.75 3.29 -1.30
CA ALA A 146 -12.02 3.21 -0.57
C ALA A 146 -13.19 3.76 -1.39
N VAL A 147 -13.02 4.92 -2.05
CA VAL A 147 -14.06 5.52 -2.90
C VAL A 147 -14.37 4.64 -4.10
N ASN A 148 -13.36 4.10 -4.78
CA ASN A 148 -13.57 3.22 -5.92
C ASN A 148 -14.15 1.86 -5.52
N ALA A 149 -13.83 1.35 -4.33
CA ALA A 149 -14.41 0.11 -3.83
C ALA A 149 -15.90 0.23 -3.45
N PHE A 150 -16.33 1.37 -2.90
CA PHE A 150 -17.66 1.50 -2.29
C PHE A 150 -18.54 2.60 -2.91
N GLY A 151 -17.99 3.50 -3.70
CA GLY A 151 -18.72 4.61 -4.32
C GLY A 151 -19.73 4.20 -5.40
N TYR A 152 -19.60 3.00 -5.96
CA TYR A 152 -20.50 2.54 -7.05
C TYR A 152 -21.97 2.46 -6.67
N ALA A 153 -22.30 2.19 -5.41
CA ALA A 153 -23.65 1.77 -5.04
C ALA A 153 -24.54 2.90 -4.52
N ARG A 154 -23.99 4.04 -4.07
CA ARG A 154 -24.75 5.04 -3.31
C ARG A 154 -24.40 6.50 -3.62
N ALA A 155 -23.38 6.77 -4.42
CA ALA A 155 -22.84 8.11 -4.55
C ALA A 155 -23.78 9.03 -5.33
N TRP A 156 -24.39 9.97 -4.63
CA TRP A 156 -24.97 11.15 -5.28
C TRP A 156 -23.89 12.23 -5.53
N ARG A 157 -22.68 12.06 -4.93
CA ARG A 157 -21.47 12.85 -5.17
C ARG A 157 -20.51 12.10 -6.07
N THR A 158 -19.86 12.84 -6.95
CA THR A 158 -18.75 12.34 -7.78
C THR A 158 -17.44 12.87 -7.24
N ALA A 159 -16.46 11.99 -7.01
CA ALA A 159 -15.13 12.37 -6.58
C ALA A 159 -14.11 12.13 -7.70
N HIS A 160 -13.29 13.14 -8.01
CA HIS A 160 -12.09 13.02 -8.85
C HIS A 160 -10.84 13.21 -8.00
N PHE A 161 -9.80 12.45 -8.34
CA PHE A 161 -8.52 12.47 -7.61
C PHE A 161 -7.43 13.09 -8.47
N VAL A 162 -6.76 14.10 -7.93
CA VAL A 162 -5.66 14.81 -8.59
C VAL A 162 -4.39 14.64 -7.76
N ALA A 163 -3.53 13.72 -8.19
CA ALA A 163 -2.28 13.35 -7.50
C ALA A 163 -1.03 13.67 -8.31
N ASN A 164 -1.15 14.35 -9.44
CA ASN A 164 -0.04 14.62 -10.34
C ASN A 164 0.05 16.12 -10.65
N ILE A 165 1.30 16.61 -10.83
CA ILE A 165 1.56 18.01 -11.23
C ILE A 165 1.32 18.24 -12.73
N ASP A 166 1.18 17.19 -13.54
CA ASP A 166 0.81 17.34 -14.96
C ASP A 166 -0.54 18.07 -15.08
N GLY A 167 -0.55 19.15 -15.83
CA GLY A 167 -1.76 19.96 -16.06
C GLY A 167 -2.97 19.17 -16.55
N HIS A 168 -2.74 18.07 -17.30
CA HIS A 168 -3.83 17.18 -17.74
C HIS A 168 -4.55 16.50 -16.57
N ALA A 169 -3.85 16.19 -15.48
CA ALA A 169 -4.46 15.61 -14.29
C ALA A 169 -5.46 16.60 -13.67
N MET A 170 -5.08 17.87 -13.56
CA MET A 170 -5.96 18.90 -13.03
C MET A 170 -7.09 19.25 -14.01
N GLN A 171 -6.78 19.34 -15.32
CA GLN A 171 -7.78 19.58 -16.35
C GLN A 171 -8.85 18.47 -16.35
N GLY A 172 -8.42 17.19 -16.29
CA GLY A 172 -9.34 16.05 -16.19
C GLY A 172 -10.10 16.03 -14.87
N GLY A 173 -9.45 16.39 -13.76
CA GLY A 173 -10.05 16.43 -12.43
C GLY A 173 -11.17 17.46 -12.28
N LEU A 174 -11.11 18.57 -13.02
CA LEU A 174 -12.13 19.62 -13.04
C LEU A 174 -13.17 19.44 -14.15
N ALA A 175 -12.92 18.56 -15.12
CA ALA A 175 -13.77 18.42 -16.30
C ALA A 175 -15.20 17.98 -15.94
N GLY A 176 -16.18 18.73 -16.42
CA GLY A 176 -17.59 18.42 -16.23
C GLY A 176 -18.16 18.79 -14.86
N PHE A 177 -17.36 19.37 -13.96
CA PHE A 177 -17.80 19.81 -12.65
C PHE A 177 -18.29 21.28 -12.68
N ASP A 178 -19.33 21.57 -11.89
CA ASP A 178 -19.79 22.94 -11.65
C ASP A 178 -18.97 23.54 -10.48
N PRO A 179 -18.24 24.65 -10.71
CA PRO A 179 -17.48 25.31 -9.65
C PRO A 179 -18.32 25.69 -8.43
N HIS A 180 -19.59 26.07 -8.63
CA HIS A 180 -20.48 26.49 -7.54
C HIS A 180 -20.92 25.33 -6.63
N ASP A 181 -20.83 24.07 -7.12
CA ASP A 181 -21.24 22.87 -6.38
C ASP A 181 -20.09 21.86 -6.23
N THR A 182 -18.86 22.37 -6.19
CA THR A 182 -17.64 21.56 -6.05
C THR A 182 -16.89 21.89 -4.77
N LEU A 183 -16.52 20.86 -4.01
CA LEU A 183 -15.58 20.93 -2.89
C LEU A 183 -14.20 20.51 -3.34
N ILE A 184 -13.19 21.27 -2.97
CA ILE A 184 -11.77 20.93 -3.14
C ILE A 184 -11.23 20.44 -1.80
N VAL A 185 -10.77 19.21 -1.73
CA VAL A 185 -10.13 18.62 -0.55
C VAL A 185 -8.63 18.56 -0.78
N MET A 186 -7.86 19.35 -0.04
CA MET A 186 -6.40 19.40 -0.11
C MET A 186 -5.80 18.62 1.05
N ALA A 187 -5.24 17.43 0.78
CA ALA A 187 -4.63 16.57 1.78
C ALA A 187 -3.09 16.59 1.65
N SER A 188 -2.41 17.20 2.63
CA SER A 188 -0.95 17.27 2.68
C SER A 188 -0.48 17.43 4.12
N LYS A 189 0.31 16.46 4.63
CA LYS A 189 0.77 16.46 6.01
C LYS A 189 1.51 17.75 6.38
N SER A 190 2.45 18.21 5.55
CA SER A 190 3.22 19.44 5.78
C SER A 190 2.54 20.70 5.26
N PHE A 191 1.54 20.56 4.38
CA PHE A 191 0.93 21.64 3.61
C PHE A 191 1.97 22.50 2.84
N THR A 192 3.07 21.85 2.41
CA THR A 192 4.16 22.46 1.65
C THR A 192 4.51 21.65 0.40
N THR A 193 3.80 20.54 0.14
CA THR A 193 4.01 19.69 -1.03
C THR A 193 3.70 20.48 -2.30
N THR A 194 4.69 20.64 -3.17
CA THR A 194 4.62 21.50 -4.36
C THR A 194 3.45 21.14 -5.26
N GLU A 195 3.25 19.85 -5.53
CA GLU A 195 2.18 19.35 -6.39
C GLU A 195 0.80 19.70 -5.81
N THR A 196 0.61 19.49 -4.50
CA THR A 196 -0.66 19.79 -3.83
C THR A 196 -0.96 21.28 -3.85
N LEU A 197 0.04 22.14 -3.56
CA LEU A 197 -0.16 23.58 -3.55
C LEU A 197 -0.42 24.14 -4.93
N LYS A 198 0.34 23.69 -5.95
CA LYS A 198 0.15 24.16 -7.33
C LYS A 198 -1.21 23.76 -7.91
N ASN A 199 -1.65 22.54 -7.63
CA ASN A 199 -2.98 22.10 -8.01
C ASN A 199 -4.07 22.86 -7.23
N GLY A 200 -3.86 23.15 -5.94
CA GLY A 200 -4.74 23.99 -5.13
C GLY A 200 -4.86 25.44 -5.66
N GLU A 201 -3.72 26.06 -6.05
CA GLU A 201 -3.70 27.38 -6.71
C GLU A 201 -4.53 27.37 -8.00
N ARG A 202 -4.39 26.32 -8.81
CA ARG A 202 -5.15 26.16 -10.06
C ARG A 202 -6.65 25.95 -9.78
N ALA A 203 -7.02 25.20 -8.74
CA ALA A 203 -8.41 25.06 -8.32
C ALA A 203 -9.00 26.41 -7.88
N LEU A 204 -8.25 27.22 -7.11
CA LEU A 204 -8.67 28.58 -6.74
C LEU A 204 -8.89 29.49 -7.96
N GLU A 205 -8.02 29.44 -8.95
CA GLU A 205 -8.19 30.19 -10.20
C GLU A 205 -9.47 29.78 -10.92
N TRP A 206 -9.74 28.47 -11.00
CA TRP A 206 -10.96 27.94 -11.61
C TRP A 206 -12.23 28.41 -10.88
N LEU A 207 -12.25 28.39 -9.54
CA LEU A 207 -13.35 28.90 -8.73
C LEU A 207 -13.56 30.42 -8.93
N ARG A 208 -12.47 31.20 -8.97
CA ARG A 208 -12.52 32.66 -9.22
C ARG A 208 -13.04 32.97 -10.61
N ALA A 209 -12.62 32.23 -11.63
CA ALA A 209 -13.09 32.39 -13.00
C ALA A 209 -14.59 32.17 -13.16
N ALA A 210 -15.20 31.36 -12.27
CA ALA A 210 -16.64 31.16 -12.21
C ALA A 210 -17.40 32.28 -11.44
N GLY A 211 -16.68 33.29 -10.93
CA GLY A 211 -17.31 34.42 -10.20
C GLY A 211 -17.60 34.14 -8.73
N ILE A 212 -17.04 33.08 -8.15
CA ILE A 212 -17.19 32.78 -6.72
C ILE A 212 -16.45 33.82 -5.90
N GLN A 213 -17.16 34.53 -5.02
CA GLN A 213 -16.63 35.67 -4.27
C GLN A 213 -15.62 35.20 -3.20
N ASN A 214 -15.93 34.10 -2.50
CA ASN A 214 -15.08 33.53 -1.45
C ASN A 214 -14.63 32.11 -1.84
N PRO A 215 -13.68 31.96 -2.76
CA PRO A 215 -13.33 30.64 -3.28
C PRO A 215 -12.70 29.72 -2.22
N HIS A 216 -12.13 30.25 -1.15
CA HIS A 216 -11.60 29.46 -0.04
C HIS A 216 -12.69 28.75 0.77
N ASP A 217 -13.96 29.23 0.73
CA ASP A 217 -15.08 28.53 1.37
C ASP A 217 -15.43 27.19 0.68
N HIS A 218 -14.88 26.97 -0.51
CA HIS A 218 -14.94 25.73 -1.26
C HIS A 218 -13.76 24.77 -1.01
N ILE A 219 -12.87 25.10 -0.05
CA ILE A 219 -11.64 24.35 0.19
C ILE A 219 -11.61 23.80 1.60
N VAL A 220 -11.33 22.51 1.73
CA VAL A 220 -10.97 21.85 2.99
C VAL A 220 -9.50 21.49 2.93
N ALA A 221 -8.78 21.75 4.02
CA ALA A 221 -7.40 21.31 4.22
C ALA A 221 -7.33 20.16 5.24
N ILE A 222 -6.51 19.16 4.96
CA ILE A 222 -6.19 18.08 5.89
C ILE A 222 -4.68 18.06 6.08
N THR A 223 -4.22 18.42 7.30
CA THR A 223 -2.81 18.70 7.52
C THR A 223 -2.38 18.57 8.98
N ALA A 224 -1.08 18.27 9.22
CA ALA A 224 -0.45 18.41 10.53
C ALA A 224 0.00 19.86 10.82
N ARG A 225 -0.20 20.78 9.86
CA ARG A 225 0.19 22.18 9.95
C ARG A 225 -1.00 23.11 9.70
N PRO A 226 -1.98 23.18 10.64
CA PRO A 226 -3.14 24.07 10.52
C PRO A 226 -2.75 25.51 10.25
N ASP A 227 -1.69 26.00 10.94
CA ASP A 227 -1.15 27.34 10.80
C ASP A 227 -0.75 27.70 9.35
N VAL A 228 -0.23 26.72 8.60
CA VAL A 228 0.17 26.92 7.19
C VAL A 228 -1.06 26.94 6.28
N ALA A 229 -2.04 26.06 6.50
CA ALA A 229 -3.27 26.03 5.73
C ALA A 229 -4.12 27.29 5.92
N GLU A 230 -4.23 27.78 7.15
CA GLU A 230 -4.93 29.03 7.46
C GLU A 230 -4.24 30.25 6.83
N LYS A 231 -2.92 30.32 6.86
CA LYS A 231 -2.15 31.37 6.16
C LYS A 231 -2.33 31.31 4.63
N TRP A 232 -2.55 30.13 4.08
CA TRP A 232 -2.85 29.95 2.66
C TRP A 232 -4.27 30.41 2.32
N GLY A 233 -5.16 30.58 3.33
CA GLY A 233 -6.49 31.15 3.20
C GLY A 233 -7.63 30.19 3.52
N VAL A 234 -7.37 28.93 3.90
CA VAL A 234 -8.42 27.98 4.28
C VAL A 234 -9.05 28.41 5.61
N PRO A 235 -10.40 28.51 5.70
CA PRO A 235 -11.07 28.82 6.96
C PRO A 235 -10.74 27.78 8.04
N SER A 236 -10.46 28.22 9.28
CA SER A 236 -10.08 27.32 10.39
C SER A 236 -11.11 26.22 10.64
N ALA A 237 -12.41 26.48 10.43
CA ALA A 237 -13.47 25.48 10.55
C ALA A 237 -13.37 24.35 9.50
N GLN A 238 -12.68 24.60 8.38
CA GLN A 238 -12.46 23.65 7.27
C GLN A 238 -11.03 23.07 7.28
N VAL A 239 -10.25 23.29 8.33
CA VAL A 239 -8.95 22.66 8.52
C VAL A 239 -9.13 21.46 9.45
N PHE A 240 -8.86 20.26 8.94
CA PHE A 240 -8.88 19.01 9.70
C PHE A 240 -7.46 18.58 10.05
N LYS A 241 -7.31 18.10 11.28
CA LYS A 241 -6.01 17.76 11.83
C LYS A 241 -5.52 16.40 11.37
N LEU A 242 -4.24 16.36 11.01
CA LEU A 242 -3.42 15.15 10.87
C LEU A 242 -2.28 15.25 11.89
N TRP A 243 -1.87 14.13 12.48
CA TRP A 243 -0.84 14.13 13.53
C TRP A 243 0.53 13.76 12.96
N ASP A 244 1.59 14.27 13.59
CA ASP A 244 2.97 13.99 13.17
C ASP A 244 3.36 12.50 13.31
N TRP A 245 2.73 11.80 14.26
CA TRP A 245 2.90 10.37 14.45
C TRP A 245 2.14 9.49 13.44
N VAL A 246 1.42 10.09 12.49
CA VAL A 246 0.80 9.38 11.37
C VAL A 246 1.71 9.47 10.15
N GLY A 247 2.25 8.34 9.70
CA GLY A 247 2.97 8.24 8.43
C GLY A 247 2.02 8.43 7.24
N GLY A 248 2.49 9.05 6.13
CA GLY A 248 1.65 9.31 4.96
C GLY A 248 0.94 8.07 4.43
N ARG A 249 1.66 6.97 4.19
CA ARG A 249 1.12 5.70 3.69
C ARG A 249 0.24 4.93 4.69
N PHE A 250 0.17 5.41 5.93
CA PHE A 250 -0.70 4.90 7.01
C PHE A 250 -1.83 5.87 7.36
N SER A 251 -2.05 6.93 6.56
CA SER A 251 -2.93 8.05 6.95
C SER A 251 -4.41 7.86 6.62
N LEU A 252 -4.78 6.79 5.91
CA LEU A 252 -6.17 6.49 5.54
C LEU A 252 -7.14 6.54 6.73
N TRP A 253 -6.67 6.15 7.91
CA TRP A 253 -7.47 6.06 9.15
C TRP A 253 -7.81 7.42 9.77
N SER A 254 -7.18 8.50 9.31
CA SER A 254 -7.35 9.89 9.77
C SER A 254 -8.41 10.66 8.97
N ALA A 255 -8.48 11.97 9.19
CA ALA A 255 -9.31 12.88 8.40
C ALA A 255 -9.02 12.85 6.88
N VAL A 256 -7.91 12.25 6.44
CA VAL A 256 -7.62 12.01 5.01
C VAL A 256 -8.76 11.25 4.33
N SER A 257 -9.51 10.42 5.07
CA SER A 257 -10.71 9.71 4.60
C SER A 257 -11.96 10.58 4.41
N LEU A 258 -11.91 11.90 4.62
CA LEU A 258 -13.07 12.81 4.44
C LEU A 258 -13.79 12.59 3.10
N THR A 259 -13.03 12.47 2.02
CA THR A 259 -13.61 12.23 0.69
C THR A 259 -14.37 10.90 0.63
N THR A 260 -13.91 9.87 1.35
CA THR A 260 -14.65 8.59 1.48
C THR A 260 -15.97 8.81 2.21
N GLY A 261 -15.98 9.55 3.33
CA GLY A 261 -17.20 9.89 4.06
C GLY A 261 -18.21 10.64 3.21
N LEU A 262 -17.75 11.64 2.46
CA LEU A 262 -18.61 12.45 1.57
C LEU A 262 -19.10 11.67 0.35
N ALA A 263 -18.24 10.89 -0.32
CA ALA A 263 -18.58 10.21 -1.56
C ALA A 263 -19.29 8.87 -1.34
N CYS A 264 -19.04 8.20 -0.22
CA CYS A 264 -19.65 6.90 0.07
C CYS A 264 -20.63 7.00 1.25
N ASP A 265 -20.10 7.08 2.47
CA ASP A 265 -20.82 7.24 3.74
C ASP A 265 -19.80 7.22 4.89
N MET A 266 -20.15 7.80 6.05
CA MET A 266 -19.38 7.68 7.28
C MET A 266 -19.32 6.23 7.80
N ASP A 267 -20.35 5.42 7.54
CA ASP A 267 -20.37 3.99 7.87
C ASP A 267 -19.28 3.21 7.13
N VAL A 268 -18.85 3.66 5.96
CA VAL A 268 -17.70 3.06 5.25
C VAL A 268 -16.41 3.27 6.03
N ILE A 269 -16.18 4.48 6.52
CA ILE A 269 -14.98 4.79 7.35
C ILE A 269 -15.04 3.98 8.64
N ALA A 270 -16.17 4.01 9.36
CA ALA A 270 -16.34 3.28 10.60
C ALA A 270 -16.17 1.76 10.42
N GLY A 271 -16.72 1.21 9.34
CA GLY A 271 -16.57 -0.19 9.00
C GLY A 271 -15.11 -0.58 8.70
N MET A 272 -14.38 0.25 7.96
CA MET A 272 -12.95 0.03 7.68
C MET A 272 -12.12 0.10 8.96
N GLN A 273 -12.37 1.09 9.82
CA GLN A 273 -11.69 1.21 11.11
C GLN A 273 -11.97 0.00 12.01
N ALA A 274 -13.22 -0.47 12.07
CA ALA A 274 -13.59 -1.64 12.85
C ALA A 274 -12.89 -2.93 12.37
N GLY A 275 -12.80 -3.14 11.06
CA GLY A 275 -12.08 -4.28 10.48
C GLY A 275 -10.58 -4.23 10.76
N ALA A 276 -9.99 -3.05 10.66
CA ALA A 276 -8.58 -2.83 10.95
C ALA A 276 -8.27 -3.01 12.44
N ALA A 277 -9.12 -2.49 13.34
CA ALA A 277 -9.01 -2.71 14.78
C ALA A 277 -9.10 -4.20 15.16
N ALA A 278 -9.96 -4.95 14.47
CA ALA A 278 -10.04 -6.40 14.68
C ALA A 278 -8.75 -7.13 14.25
N MET A 279 -8.09 -6.64 13.18
CA MET A 279 -6.78 -7.15 12.77
C MET A 279 -5.68 -6.74 13.75
N ASP A 280 -5.73 -5.52 14.32
CA ASP A 280 -4.82 -5.10 15.40
C ASP A 280 -4.93 -6.01 16.61
N ALA A 281 -6.16 -6.33 17.01
CA ALA A 281 -6.41 -7.26 18.12
C ALA A 281 -5.89 -8.68 17.83
N HIS A 282 -6.10 -9.18 16.60
CA HIS A 282 -5.52 -10.45 16.15
C HIS A 282 -3.98 -10.40 16.19
N PHE A 283 -3.38 -9.36 15.64
CA PHE A 283 -1.93 -9.17 15.64
C PHE A 283 -1.35 -9.11 17.05
N ALA A 284 -2.05 -8.46 17.99
CA ALA A 284 -1.63 -8.34 19.38
C ALA A 284 -1.72 -9.65 20.16
N GLN A 285 -2.74 -10.49 19.90
CA GLN A 285 -3.13 -11.58 20.80
C GLN A 285 -2.84 -12.98 20.26
N ALA A 286 -2.81 -13.16 18.94
CA ALA A 286 -2.61 -14.48 18.35
C ALA A 286 -1.19 -14.99 18.58
N ASP A 287 -1.06 -16.30 18.84
CA ASP A 287 0.23 -16.96 18.86
C ASP A 287 0.98 -16.78 17.54
N ILE A 288 2.31 -16.72 17.58
CA ILE A 288 3.16 -16.49 16.39
C ILE A 288 2.77 -17.41 15.23
N ASP A 289 2.48 -18.69 15.48
CA ASP A 289 2.15 -19.63 14.42
C ASP A 289 0.76 -19.40 13.80
N ASP A 290 -0.17 -18.81 14.55
CA ASP A 290 -1.52 -18.51 14.10
C ASP A 290 -1.72 -17.04 13.71
N ASN A 291 -0.70 -16.20 13.90
CA ASN A 291 -0.70 -14.78 13.61
C ASN A 291 -0.51 -14.56 12.12
N ALA A 292 -1.59 -14.25 11.40
CA ALA A 292 -1.58 -14.13 9.94
C ALA A 292 -0.59 -13.09 9.41
N PRO A 293 -0.53 -11.84 9.93
CA PRO A 293 0.50 -10.87 9.57
C PRO A 293 1.93 -11.39 9.74
N VAL A 294 2.22 -12.05 10.88
CA VAL A 294 3.54 -12.60 11.18
C VAL A 294 3.91 -13.69 10.20
N GLN A 295 2.98 -14.60 9.90
CA GLN A 295 3.23 -15.72 8.99
C GLN A 295 3.41 -15.26 7.54
N MET A 296 2.66 -14.24 7.10
CA MET A 296 2.88 -13.60 5.79
C MET A 296 4.22 -12.87 5.74
N ALA A 297 4.63 -12.22 6.82
CA ALA A 297 5.93 -11.56 6.90
C ALA A 297 7.09 -12.56 6.79
N ILE A 298 7.03 -13.67 7.53
CA ILE A 298 8.02 -14.76 7.47
C ILE A 298 8.10 -15.31 6.04
N SER A 299 6.98 -15.63 5.42
CA SER A 299 6.92 -16.10 4.03
C SER A 299 7.53 -15.10 3.05
N GLY A 300 7.24 -13.80 3.22
CA GLY A 300 7.82 -12.74 2.40
C GLY A 300 9.34 -12.63 2.56
N ILE A 301 9.88 -12.81 3.77
CA ILE A 301 11.33 -12.82 4.03
C ILE A 301 11.98 -14.06 3.39
N VAL A 302 11.37 -15.23 3.53
CA VAL A 302 11.84 -16.45 2.85
C VAL A 302 11.90 -16.22 1.34
N ASN A 303 10.83 -15.74 0.76
CA ASN A 303 10.76 -15.48 -0.68
C ASN A 303 11.81 -14.45 -1.14
N ARG A 304 11.96 -13.35 -0.42
CA ARG A 304 12.83 -12.23 -0.82
C ARG A 304 14.30 -12.49 -0.52
N SER A 305 14.62 -12.80 0.74
CA SER A 305 15.99 -12.81 1.22
C SER A 305 16.68 -14.17 1.06
N VAL A 306 15.91 -15.28 1.04
CA VAL A 306 16.48 -16.64 0.94
C VAL A 306 16.32 -17.21 -0.47
N LEU A 307 15.10 -17.15 -1.03
CA LEU A 307 14.82 -17.69 -2.37
C LEU A 307 15.13 -16.71 -3.51
N GLY A 308 15.40 -15.44 -3.19
CA GLY A 308 15.91 -14.45 -4.13
C GLY A 308 14.85 -13.82 -5.06
N TYR A 309 13.56 -14.00 -4.80
CA TYR A 309 12.52 -13.34 -5.61
C TYR A 309 12.60 -11.82 -5.50
N GLY A 310 12.84 -11.13 -6.61
CA GLY A 310 13.00 -9.67 -6.67
C GLY A 310 11.68 -8.90 -6.56
N SER A 311 10.54 -9.56 -6.76
CA SER A 311 9.24 -8.91 -6.76
C SER A 311 8.16 -9.77 -6.10
N LEU A 312 7.04 -9.11 -5.76
CA LEU A 312 5.79 -9.69 -5.26
C LEU A 312 4.65 -9.23 -6.16
N ASN A 313 3.86 -10.15 -6.66
CA ASN A 313 2.66 -9.86 -7.43
C ASN A 313 1.43 -9.85 -6.52
N ILE A 314 0.58 -8.82 -6.65
CA ILE A 314 -0.73 -8.72 -6.01
C ILE A 314 -1.80 -8.91 -7.08
N ALA A 315 -2.60 -9.96 -6.94
CA ALA A 315 -3.64 -10.32 -7.90
C ALA A 315 -5.04 -10.33 -7.23
N PRO A 316 -5.69 -9.17 -7.09
CA PRO A 316 -7.04 -9.12 -6.56
C PRO A 316 -8.06 -9.59 -7.62
N TYR A 317 -8.88 -10.58 -7.28
CA TYR A 317 -9.98 -11.07 -8.09
C TYR A 317 -11.31 -10.41 -7.63
N ASP A 318 -11.28 -9.10 -7.56
CA ASP A 318 -12.41 -8.19 -7.47
C ASP A 318 -11.99 -6.87 -8.16
N PHE A 319 -12.70 -6.46 -9.19
CA PHE A 319 -12.35 -5.28 -10.00
C PHE A 319 -12.28 -3.99 -9.16
N ARG A 320 -13.08 -3.89 -8.09
CA ARG A 320 -13.11 -2.74 -7.18
C ARG A 320 -11.80 -2.58 -6.37
N LEU A 321 -10.96 -3.61 -6.34
CA LEU A 321 -9.65 -3.59 -5.69
C LEU A 321 -8.50 -3.23 -6.65
N ALA A 322 -8.79 -2.58 -7.79
CA ALA A 322 -7.74 -2.16 -8.73
C ALA A 322 -6.70 -1.24 -8.05
N ASP A 323 -7.14 -0.32 -7.22
CA ASP A 323 -6.26 0.61 -6.50
C ASP A 323 -5.57 -0.01 -5.27
N LEU A 324 -5.89 -1.24 -4.90
CA LEU A 324 -5.17 -1.97 -3.85
C LEU A 324 -3.70 -2.21 -4.24
N VAL A 325 -3.43 -2.46 -5.52
CA VAL A 325 -2.07 -2.70 -6.00
C VAL A 325 -1.18 -1.47 -5.76
N PRO A 326 -1.48 -0.27 -6.26
CA PRO A 326 -0.66 0.92 -5.97
C PRO A 326 -0.65 1.31 -4.49
N TYR A 327 -1.71 1.04 -3.72
CA TYR A 327 -1.68 1.22 -2.27
C TYR A 327 -0.62 0.34 -1.60
N ILE A 328 -0.61 -0.98 -1.91
CA ILE A 328 0.39 -1.91 -1.36
C ILE A 328 1.78 -1.62 -1.92
N GLN A 329 1.91 -1.18 -3.18
CA GLN A 329 3.19 -0.71 -3.74
C GLN A 329 3.82 0.35 -2.84
N GLN A 330 3.08 1.40 -2.52
CA GLN A 330 3.59 2.45 -1.64
C GLN A 330 3.86 1.91 -0.24
N LEU A 331 2.92 1.17 0.34
CA LEU A 331 3.05 0.63 1.69
C LEU A 331 4.31 -0.23 1.84
N GLU A 332 4.55 -1.19 0.95
CA GLU A 332 5.69 -2.11 1.05
C GLU A 332 7.00 -1.49 0.54
N MET A 333 7.00 -0.90 -0.65
CA MET A 333 8.24 -0.45 -1.28
C MET A 333 8.85 0.75 -0.55
N GLU A 334 8.03 1.70 -0.10
CA GLU A 334 8.49 2.86 0.65
C GLU A 334 8.92 2.49 2.07
N SER A 335 8.26 1.51 2.70
CA SER A 335 8.63 1.04 4.03
C SER A 335 9.86 0.14 4.05
N LEU A 336 9.98 -0.77 3.08
CA LEU A 336 10.95 -1.88 3.11
C LEU A 336 12.09 -1.72 2.11
N GLY A 337 12.00 -0.81 1.16
CA GLY A 337 13.06 -0.50 0.20
C GLY A 337 14.20 0.31 0.86
N LYS A 338 14.89 -0.29 1.81
CA LYS A 338 15.94 0.34 2.62
C LYS A 338 17.28 -0.36 2.43
N SER A 339 18.35 0.42 2.38
CA SER A 339 19.73 -0.05 2.30
C SER A 339 20.52 0.13 3.60
N ALA A 340 19.98 0.88 4.56
CA ALA A 340 20.57 1.11 5.86
C ALA A 340 19.77 0.41 6.96
N ASN A 341 20.46 -0.20 7.92
CA ASN A 341 19.86 -0.77 9.13
C ASN A 341 19.70 0.29 10.23
N LEU A 342 19.02 -0.06 11.31
CA LEU A 342 18.72 0.84 12.43
C LEU A 342 19.96 1.48 13.08
N ALA A 343 21.14 0.84 13.01
CA ALA A 343 22.39 1.40 13.51
C ALA A 343 23.14 2.25 12.47
N GLY A 344 22.55 2.51 11.29
CA GLY A 344 23.17 3.28 10.21
C GLY A 344 24.14 2.51 9.33
N GLY A 345 24.37 1.22 9.60
CA GLY A 345 25.18 0.35 8.77
C GLY A 345 24.41 -0.17 7.55
N ARG A 346 25.14 -0.73 6.58
CA ARG A 346 24.52 -1.35 5.40
C ARG A 346 23.73 -2.61 5.78
N VAL A 347 22.61 -2.82 5.11
CA VAL A 347 21.88 -4.09 5.14
C VAL A 347 22.49 -5.03 4.10
N GLU A 348 22.95 -6.20 4.54
CA GLU A 348 23.68 -7.17 3.71
C GLU A 348 22.77 -8.24 3.07
N VAL A 349 21.47 -8.21 3.37
CA VAL A 349 20.47 -9.10 2.78
C VAL A 349 19.50 -8.31 1.90
N PRO A 350 18.92 -8.89 0.84
CA PRO A 350 17.89 -8.22 0.07
C PRO A 350 16.64 -7.94 0.93
N THR A 351 16.22 -6.69 0.98
CA THR A 351 14.99 -6.24 1.65
C THR A 351 13.92 -5.90 0.60
N GLY A 352 12.73 -5.54 1.00
CA GLY A 352 11.63 -5.01 0.20
C GLY A 352 11.58 -5.46 -1.26
N PRO A 353 10.61 -6.30 -1.68
CA PRO A 353 10.43 -6.65 -3.08
C PRO A 353 9.87 -5.46 -3.87
N ALA A 354 10.06 -5.43 -5.18
CA ALA A 354 9.23 -4.61 -6.05
C ALA A 354 7.80 -5.18 -6.07
N VAL A 355 6.81 -4.37 -5.76
CA VAL A 355 5.39 -4.79 -5.75
C VAL A 355 4.73 -4.34 -7.04
N TRP A 356 3.96 -5.22 -7.66
CA TRP A 356 3.23 -4.95 -8.90
C TRP A 356 2.03 -5.89 -9.03
N GLY A 357 1.13 -5.61 -9.95
CA GLY A 357 -0.04 -6.44 -10.17
C GLY A 357 -1.17 -5.71 -10.87
N MET A 358 -2.28 -6.38 -10.99
CA MET A 358 -3.57 -5.84 -11.45
C MET A 358 -4.70 -6.83 -11.14
N PRO A 359 -5.97 -6.43 -11.25
CA PRO A 359 -7.08 -7.34 -11.05
C PRO A 359 -7.03 -8.58 -11.96
N GLY A 360 -7.31 -9.76 -11.41
CA GLY A 360 -7.72 -10.91 -12.19
C GLY A 360 -9.18 -10.70 -12.66
N THR A 361 -9.54 -11.04 -13.88
CA THR A 361 -8.89 -11.90 -14.90
C THR A 361 -7.98 -11.14 -15.88
N ASP A 362 -7.95 -9.81 -15.88
CA ASP A 362 -7.13 -8.98 -16.77
C ASP A 362 -5.64 -9.34 -16.67
N ALA A 363 -5.18 -9.58 -15.44
CA ALA A 363 -3.82 -10.03 -15.14
C ALA A 363 -3.41 -11.28 -15.96
N GLN A 364 -4.33 -12.22 -16.15
CA GLN A 364 -4.08 -13.47 -16.90
C GLN A 364 -3.72 -13.21 -18.36
N HIS A 365 -4.30 -12.15 -18.94
CA HIS A 365 -4.07 -11.76 -20.32
C HIS A 365 -2.94 -10.75 -20.49
N THR A 366 -2.28 -10.37 -19.37
CA THR A 366 -1.21 -9.38 -19.37
C THR A 366 0.15 -10.00 -19.03
N PHE A 367 0.29 -10.64 -17.87
CA PHE A 367 1.59 -11.08 -17.37
C PHE A 367 1.65 -12.51 -16.81
N PHE A 368 0.56 -13.25 -16.76
CA PHE A 368 0.58 -14.62 -16.23
C PHE A 368 1.45 -15.56 -17.08
N GLN A 369 1.65 -15.28 -18.38
CA GLN A 369 2.65 -15.97 -19.19
C GLN A 369 4.03 -15.94 -18.52
N TRP A 370 4.45 -14.76 -18.03
CA TRP A 370 5.72 -14.61 -17.32
C TRP A 370 5.73 -15.30 -15.96
N LEU A 371 4.62 -15.22 -15.19
CA LEU A 371 4.51 -15.90 -13.91
C LEU A 371 4.65 -17.42 -14.04
N HIS A 372 4.08 -18.03 -15.09
CA HIS A 372 4.12 -19.48 -15.33
C HIS A 372 5.44 -19.97 -15.95
N GLN A 373 5.98 -19.25 -16.92
CA GLN A 373 7.10 -19.72 -17.74
C GLN A 373 8.32 -18.81 -17.75
N GLY A 374 8.27 -17.64 -17.08
CA GLY A 374 9.43 -16.76 -16.94
C GLY A 374 10.54 -17.41 -16.12
N SER A 375 11.80 -17.08 -16.44
CA SER A 375 12.99 -17.62 -15.76
C SER A 375 12.99 -17.33 -14.26
N ASP A 376 12.52 -16.12 -13.86
CA ASP A 376 12.58 -15.67 -12.47
C ASP A 376 11.28 -15.95 -11.71
N GLY A 377 10.12 -15.56 -12.28
CA GLY A 377 8.83 -15.61 -11.61
C GLY A 377 8.70 -14.65 -10.42
N ALA A 378 7.57 -14.73 -9.75
CA ALA A 378 7.32 -13.98 -8.50
C ALA A 378 6.38 -14.76 -7.59
N PRO A 379 6.46 -14.60 -6.27
CA PRO A 379 5.38 -14.95 -5.36
C PRO A 379 4.11 -14.15 -5.70
N VAL A 380 2.95 -14.74 -5.46
CA VAL A 380 1.66 -14.10 -5.76
C VAL A 380 0.75 -14.12 -4.54
N ASP A 381 0.22 -12.96 -4.18
CA ASP A 381 -0.88 -12.84 -3.23
C ASP A 381 -2.19 -12.76 -4.03
N PHE A 382 -2.94 -13.86 -4.06
CA PHE A 382 -4.29 -13.91 -4.61
C PHE A 382 -5.27 -13.40 -3.56
N ILE A 383 -6.16 -12.48 -3.96
CA ILE A 383 -7.17 -11.91 -3.08
C ILE A 383 -8.53 -12.06 -3.75
N VAL A 384 -9.50 -12.69 -3.08
CA VAL A 384 -10.80 -12.96 -3.70
C VAL A 384 -11.91 -12.99 -2.65
N CYS A 385 -13.14 -12.65 -3.04
CA CYS A 385 -14.32 -12.72 -2.19
C CYS A 385 -15.01 -14.08 -2.32
N ARG A 386 -15.40 -14.69 -1.19
CA ARG A 386 -16.16 -15.96 -1.14
C ARG A 386 -17.54 -15.78 -1.75
N HIS A 387 -18.22 -14.68 -1.44
CA HIS A 387 -19.57 -14.38 -1.88
C HIS A 387 -19.60 -13.09 -2.70
N ALA A 388 -20.32 -13.13 -3.82
CA ALA A 388 -20.64 -11.93 -4.57
C ALA A 388 -21.64 -11.04 -3.83
N ASP A 389 -21.59 -9.75 -4.12
CA ASP A 389 -22.58 -8.75 -3.72
C ASP A 389 -23.36 -8.16 -4.93
N HIS A 390 -23.35 -8.90 -6.02
CA HIS A 390 -24.11 -8.64 -7.24
C HIS A 390 -24.92 -9.87 -7.67
N GLY A 391 -25.93 -9.70 -8.52
CA GLY A 391 -26.86 -10.76 -8.94
C GLY A 391 -26.34 -11.76 -9.99
N TRP A 392 -25.10 -11.63 -10.45
CA TRP A 392 -24.56 -12.46 -11.55
C TRP A 392 -23.75 -13.65 -11.00
N ALA A 393 -24.44 -14.68 -10.53
CA ALA A 393 -23.84 -15.83 -9.89
C ALA A 393 -22.84 -16.59 -10.78
N GLU A 394 -23.12 -16.67 -12.10
CA GLU A 394 -22.22 -17.35 -13.04
C GLU A 394 -20.90 -16.61 -13.21
N HIS A 395 -20.90 -15.27 -13.31
CA HIS A 395 -19.69 -14.47 -13.38
C HIS A 395 -18.81 -14.69 -12.15
N HIS A 396 -19.41 -14.71 -10.97
CA HIS A 396 -18.67 -14.93 -9.73
C HIS A 396 -18.07 -16.33 -9.67
N ARG A 397 -18.84 -17.37 -10.08
CA ARG A 397 -18.33 -18.75 -10.14
C ARG A 397 -17.14 -18.88 -11.08
N ILE A 398 -17.20 -18.25 -12.26
CA ILE A 398 -16.11 -18.24 -13.24
C ILE A 398 -14.90 -17.49 -12.68
N LEU A 399 -15.10 -16.36 -12.01
CA LEU A 399 -14.04 -15.58 -11.38
C LEU A 399 -13.30 -16.40 -10.31
N LEU A 400 -14.03 -17.07 -9.41
CA LEU A 400 -13.46 -17.97 -8.40
C LEU A 400 -12.69 -19.12 -9.04
N ALA A 401 -13.27 -19.76 -10.07
CA ALA A 401 -12.61 -20.85 -10.78
C ALA A 401 -11.28 -20.40 -11.41
N ASN A 402 -11.24 -19.22 -12.02
CA ASN A 402 -10.01 -18.65 -12.58
C ASN A 402 -8.97 -18.38 -11.48
N CYS A 403 -9.34 -17.75 -10.38
CA CYS A 403 -8.43 -17.48 -9.28
C CYS A 403 -7.77 -18.77 -8.76
N LEU A 404 -8.58 -19.78 -8.44
CA LEU A 404 -8.11 -21.05 -7.92
C LEU A 404 -7.28 -21.84 -8.94
N ALA A 405 -7.69 -21.86 -10.22
CA ALA A 405 -6.97 -22.54 -11.29
C ALA A 405 -5.59 -21.92 -11.54
N GLN A 406 -5.48 -20.59 -11.57
CA GLN A 406 -4.19 -19.93 -11.74
C GLN A 406 -3.24 -20.21 -10.58
N ARG A 407 -3.74 -20.14 -9.34
CA ARG A 407 -2.95 -20.50 -8.14
C ARG A 407 -2.49 -21.96 -8.20
N GLU A 408 -3.39 -22.90 -8.52
CA GLU A 408 -3.05 -24.32 -8.63
C GLU A 408 -2.01 -24.57 -9.72
N ALA A 409 -2.15 -23.92 -10.88
CA ALA A 409 -1.20 -24.04 -11.98
C ALA A 409 0.19 -23.51 -11.63
N LEU A 410 0.28 -22.40 -10.89
CA LEU A 410 1.55 -21.87 -10.38
C LEU A 410 2.22 -22.82 -9.38
N LEU A 411 1.44 -23.48 -8.53
CA LEU A 411 1.95 -24.43 -7.53
C LEU A 411 2.36 -25.76 -8.16
N LYS A 412 1.50 -26.38 -8.98
CA LYS A 412 1.73 -27.73 -9.53
C LYS A 412 2.64 -27.73 -10.76
N GLY A 413 2.54 -26.69 -11.58
CA GLY A 413 3.18 -26.68 -12.88
C GLY A 413 2.60 -27.70 -13.86
N LYS A 414 3.29 -27.92 -14.97
CA LYS A 414 3.01 -28.97 -15.98
C LYS A 414 4.33 -29.59 -16.43
N SER A 415 4.49 -30.89 -16.20
CA SER A 415 5.68 -31.62 -16.61
C SER A 415 5.75 -31.79 -18.14
N TYR A 416 6.96 -32.08 -18.66
CA TYR A 416 7.16 -32.42 -20.07
C TYR A 416 6.30 -33.61 -20.50
N ASP A 417 6.24 -34.68 -19.72
CA ASP A 417 5.47 -35.86 -20.03
C ASP A 417 3.96 -35.58 -20.17
N ASN A 418 3.43 -34.73 -19.28
CA ASN A 418 2.03 -34.30 -19.36
C ASN A 418 1.78 -33.43 -20.60
N ALA A 419 2.71 -32.52 -20.92
CA ALA A 419 2.63 -31.67 -22.09
C ALA A 419 2.74 -32.49 -23.38
N LEU A 420 3.62 -33.48 -23.41
CA LEU A 420 3.77 -34.40 -24.55
C LEU A 420 2.51 -35.25 -24.76
N ARG A 421 1.98 -35.83 -23.69
CA ARG A 421 0.73 -36.62 -23.74
C ARG A 421 -0.43 -35.79 -24.30
N GLU A 422 -0.60 -34.58 -23.79
CA GLU A 422 -1.63 -33.63 -24.27
C GLU A 422 -1.52 -33.37 -25.79
N CYS A 423 -0.28 -33.23 -26.33
CA CYS A 423 -0.05 -33.03 -27.75
C CYS A 423 -0.37 -34.29 -28.57
N LEU A 424 0.01 -35.47 -28.07
CA LEU A 424 -0.28 -36.76 -28.74
C LEU A 424 -1.77 -37.08 -28.72
N ASP A 425 -2.45 -36.84 -27.60
CA ASP A 425 -3.91 -37.03 -27.46
C ASP A 425 -4.70 -36.10 -28.39
N ALA A 426 -4.14 -34.91 -28.69
CA ALA A 426 -4.67 -34.01 -29.72
C ALA A 426 -4.39 -34.44 -31.17
N GLY A 427 -3.80 -35.65 -31.39
CA GLY A 427 -3.53 -36.22 -32.72
C GLY A 427 -2.29 -35.63 -33.41
N MET A 428 -1.39 -35.01 -32.69
CA MET A 428 -0.18 -34.39 -33.26
C MET A 428 0.86 -35.47 -33.62
N PRO A 429 1.57 -35.36 -34.76
CA PRO A 429 2.71 -36.23 -35.07
C PRO A 429 3.78 -36.19 -33.97
N GLN A 430 4.42 -37.33 -33.71
CA GLN A 430 5.29 -37.51 -32.54
C GLN A 430 6.46 -36.51 -32.47
N ASP A 431 7.13 -36.26 -33.58
CA ASP A 431 8.23 -35.30 -33.69
C ASP A 431 7.78 -33.87 -33.34
N ARG A 432 6.63 -33.49 -33.90
CA ARG A 432 6.01 -32.20 -33.61
C ARG A 432 5.54 -32.10 -32.16
N ALA A 433 4.93 -33.16 -31.62
CA ALA A 433 4.47 -33.22 -30.23
C ALA A 433 5.64 -33.10 -29.26
N GLN A 434 6.76 -33.79 -29.49
CA GLN A 434 7.97 -33.72 -28.70
C GLN A 434 8.54 -32.29 -28.68
N TRP A 435 8.63 -31.65 -29.84
CA TRP A 435 9.12 -30.28 -29.93
C TRP A 435 8.20 -29.30 -29.19
N LEU A 436 6.88 -29.36 -29.43
CA LEU A 436 5.92 -28.44 -28.82
C LEU A 436 5.79 -28.64 -27.32
N ALA A 437 5.94 -29.88 -26.82
CA ALA A 437 5.85 -30.17 -25.40
C ALA A 437 6.82 -29.33 -24.55
N HIS A 438 8.05 -29.06 -25.02
CA HIS A 438 8.99 -28.19 -24.35
C HIS A 438 8.46 -26.77 -24.13
N HIS A 439 7.67 -26.25 -25.07
CA HIS A 439 7.06 -24.92 -24.98
C HIS A 439 5.81 -24.88 -24.09
N LYS A 440 5.29 -26.06 -23.71
CA LYS A 440 4.10 -26.19 -22.87
C LYS A 440 4.40 -26.59 -21.41
N VAL A 441 5.67 -26.72 -21.05
CA VAL A 441 6.12 -26.98 -19.66
C VAL A 441 5.90 -25.75 -18.81
N HIS A 442 5.38 -25.95 -17.60
CA HIS A 442 5.33 -24.93 -16.56
C HIS A 442 6.14 -25.42 -15.37
N ALA A 443 7.05 -24.59 -14.87
CA ALA A 443 7.97 -24.99 -13.79
C ALA A 443 7.26 -25.44 -12.51
N GLY A 444 6.17 -24.79 -12.14
CA GLY A 444 5.50 -25.02 -10.85
C GLY A 444 6.32 -24.50 -9.67
N GLY A 445 5.90 -24.84 -8.45
CA GLY A 445 6.61 -24.48 -7.23
C GLY A 445 6.69 -22.97 -6.98
N ARG A 446 5.84 -22.16 -7.61
CA ARG A 446 5.79 -20.71 -7.40
C ARG A 446 5.07 -20.41 -6.09
N PRO A 447 5.70 -19.70 -5.14
CA PRO A 447 5.07 -19.39 -3.87
C PRO A 447 3.81 -18.54 -4.04
N SER A 448 2.77 -18.81 -3.24
CA SER A 448 1.56 -17.99 -3.25
C SER A 448 0.81 -18.02 -1.94
N ASN A 449 0.12 -16.93 -1.64
CA ASN A 449 -0.93 -16.87 -0.63
C ASN A 449 -2.29 -16.78 -1.32
N LEU A 450 -3.36 -17.17 -0.62
CA LEU A 450 -4.73 -16.87 -1.01
C LEU A 450 -5.44 -16.22 0.18
N ILE A 451 -5.83 -14.96 0.02
CA ILE A 451 -6.56 -14.21 1.01
C ILE A 451 -8.03 -14.20 0.59
N MET A 452 -8.86 -14.90 1.35
CA MET A 452 -10.29 -15.05 1.10
C MET A 452 -11.05 -14.09 2.01
N LEU A 453 -11.74 -13.13 1.41
CA LEU A 453 -12.68 -12.26 2.10
C LEU A 453 -14.06 -12.91 2.08
N PRO A 454 -14.89 -12.78 3.12
CA PRO A 454 -16.28 -13.20 3.05
C PRO A 454 -17.03 -12.50 1.91
N ARG A 455 -16.95 -11.18 1.86
CA ARG A 455 -17.39 -10.25 0.80
C ARG A 455 -16.51 -9.02 0.86
N LEU A 456 -16.46 -8.22 -0.20
CA LEU A 456 -15.83 -6.91 -0.13
C LEU A 456 -16.75 -5.92 0.62
N SER A 457 -16.64 -5.93 1.92
CA SER A 457 -17.26 -4.95 2.82
C SER A 457 -16.22 -3.95 3.32
N PRO A 458 -16.62 -2.78 3.84
CA PRO A 458 -15.69 -1.87 4.49
C PRO A 458 -14.86 -2.55 5.59
N TYR A 459 -15.50 -3.38 6.41
CA TYR A 459 -14.82 -4.16 7.44
C TYR A 459 -13.74 -5.10 6.86
N ALA A 460 -14.08 -5.86 5.83
CA ALA A 460 -13.12 -6.79 5.21
C ALA A 460 -11.95 -6.04 4.53
N LEU A 461 -12.21 -4.90 3.90
CA LEU A 461 -11.15 -4.05 3.34
C LEU A 461 -10.26 -3.50 4.46
N GLY A 462 -10.83 -2.99 5.54
CA GLY A 462 -10.06 -2.50 6.68
C GLY A 462 -9.15 -3.57 7.30
N ALA A 463 -9.69 -4.77 7.51
CA ALA A 463 -8.91 -5.91 7.99
C ALA A 463 -7.77 -6.30 7.03
N LEU A 464 -8.03 -6.28 5.72
CA LEU A 464 -7.03 -6.57 4.69
C LEU A 464 -5.88 -5.55 4.68
N LEU A 465 -6.19 -4.26 4.78
CA LEU A 465 -5.16 -3.22 4.79
C LEU A 465 -4.28 -3.32 6.04
N ALA A 466 -4.88 -3.51 7.21
CA ALA A 466 -4.15 -3.68 8.47
C ALA A 466 -3.30 -4.97 8.49
N LEU A 467 -3.75 -6.05 7.84
CA LEU A 467 -2.95 -7.26 7.61
C LEU A 467 -1.61 -6.94 6.93
N TYR A 468 -1.64 -6.13 5.86
CA TYR A 468 -0.43 -5.71 5.15
C TYR A 468 0.41 -4.71 5.95
N GLU A 469 -0.20 -3.79 6.69
CA GLU A 469 0.52 -2.85 7.57
C GLU A 469 1.35 -3.60 8.61
N HIS A 470 0.75 -4.59 9.29
CA HIS A 470 1.45 -5.40 10.29
C HIS A 470 2.49 -6.34 9.66
N LYS A 471 2.20 -6.94 8.49
CA LYS A 471 3.19 -7.71 7.72
C LYS A 471 4.44 -6.87 7.45
N VAL A 472 4.29 -5.66 6.97
CA VAL A 472 5.39 -4.72 6.67
C VAL A 472 6.18 -4.37 7.93
N PHE A 473 5.49 -4.11 9.04
CA PHE A 473 6.14 -3.85 10.33
C PHE A 473 7.03 -5.03 10.76
N VAL A 474 6.50 -6.26 10.73
CA VAL A 474 7.26 -7.46 11.13
C VAL A 474 8.46 -7.69 10.22
N GLN A 475 8.31 -7.48 8.91
CA GLN A 475 9.43 -7.59 7.96
C GLN A 475 10.50 -6.55 8.26
N GLY A 476 10.12 -5.29 8.49
CA GLY A 476 11.05 -4.22 8.87
C GLY A 476 11.81 -4.55 10.16
N LEU A 477 11.12 -5.06 11.16
CA LEU A 477 11.71 -5.49 12.43
C LEU A 477 12.75 -6.61 12.23
N ILE A 478 12.41 -7.66 11.49
CA ILE A 478 13.32 -8.78 11.25
C ILE A 478 14.56 -8.32 10.47
N TRP A 479 14.39 -7.58 9.39
CA TRP A 479 15.50 -7.02 8.62
C TRP A 479 16.32 -5.99 9.42
N GLY A 480 15.75 -5.43 10.49
CA GLY A 480 16.39 -4.39 11.31
C GLY A 480 16.49 -3.07 10.57
N ILE A 481 15.45 -2.70 9.84
CA ILE A 481 15.31 -1.43 9.10
C ILE A 481 14.15 -0.61 9.66
N ASN A 482 14.13 0.70 9.40
CA ASN A 482 13.02 1.56 9.80
C ASN A 482 11.91 1.55 8.72
N PRO A 483 10.73 0.95 8.96
CA PRO A 483 9.66 0.91 7.96
C PRO A 483 8.80 2.18 7.91
N PHE A 484 9.09 3.21 8.71
CA PHE A 484 8.21 4.37 8.90
C PHE A 484 8.76 5.67 8.33
N ASP A 485 10.02 5.73 7.90
CA ASP A 485 10.64 6.86 7.20
C ASP A 485 10.68 6.68 5.67
N GLN A 486 11.14 7.72 4.94
CA GLN A 486 11.26 7.72 3.49
C GLN A 486 12.38 8.64 2.99
N TRP A 487 13.55 8.60 3.60
CA TRP A 487 14.70 9.47 3.24
C TRP A 487 15.10 9.40 1.77
N GLY A 488 14.86 8.25 1.11
CA GLY A 488 15.22 8.02 -0.29
C GLY A 488 14.53 8.95 -1.30
N VAL A 489 13.40 9.57 -0.93
CA VAL A 489 12.67 10.49 -1.83
C VAL A 489 13.05 11.96 -1.64
N GLU A 490 13.84 12.31 -0.60
CA GLU A 490 14.14 13.72 -0.29
C GLU A 490 15.14 14.35 -1.27
N PHE A 491 16.17 13.60 -1.65
CA PHE A 491 17.21 14.11 -2.57
C PHE A 491 16.64 14.54 -3.94
N GLY A 492 15.73 13.73 -4.51
CA GLY A 492 15.08 14.07 -5.77
C GLY A 492 14.27 15.37 -5.70
N LYS A 493 13.62 15.66 -4.57
CA LYS A 493 12.87 16.93 -4.38
C LYS A 493 13.78 18.14 -4.37
N VAL A 494 14.95 18.03 -3.73
CA VAL A 494 15.95 19.11 -3.71
C VAL A 494 16.43 19.42 -5.13
N LEU A 495 16.81 18.37 -5.88
CA LEU A 495 17.24 18.53 -7.28
C LEU A 495 16.14 19.12 -8.16
N ALA A 496 14.89 18.64 -8.02
CA ALA A 496 13.76 19.13 -8.80
C ALA A 496 13.50 20.62 -8.56
N THR A 497 13.64 21.11 -7.33
CA THR A 497 13.51 22.53 -7.01
C THR A 497 14.59 23.37 -7.70
N GLY A 498 15.85 22.91 -7.69
CA GLY A 498 16.95 23.57 -8.39
C GLY A 498 16.70 23.66 -9.88
N ILE A 499 16.44 22.52 -10.51
CA ILE A 499 16.17 22.42 -11.96
C ILE A 499 14.95 23.28 -12.37
N ALA A 500 13.88 23.29 -11.57
CA ALA A 500 12.72 24.13 -11.86
C ALA A 500 13.07 25.63 -11.92
N ASN A 501 13.92 26.12 -11.02
CA ASN A 501 14.40 27.51 -11.03
C ASN A 501 15.28 27.82 -12.24
N GLU A 502 16.11 26.87 -12.68
CA GLU A 502 16.93 26.98 -13.88
C GLU A 502 16.07 27.03 -15.14
N LEU A 503 15.10 26.14 -15.26
CA LEU A 503 14.15 26.12 -16.39
C LEU A 503 13.32 27.41 -16.46
N ALA A 504 13.01 28.03 -15.32
CA ALA A 504 12.33 29.32 -15.24
C ALA A 504 13.27 30.51 -15.57
N GLY A 505 14.58 30.28 -15.72
CA GLY A 505 15.58 31.32 -15.89
C GLY A 505 15.82 32.19 -14.65
N ALA A 506 15.37 31.71 -13.47
CA ALA A 506 15.54 32.44 -12.22
C ALA A 506 16.98 32.35 -11.68
N VAL A 507 17.71 31.31 -12.02
CA VAL A 507 19.12 31.09 -11.69
C VAL A 507 19.87 30.52 -12.89
N PRO A 508 21.22 30.70 -12.98
CA PRO A 508 22.05 30.03 -13.98
C PRO A 508 22.01 28.52 -13.81
N ALA A 509 22.26 27.77 -14.90
CA ALA A 509 22.38 26.31 -14.84
C ALA A 509 23.52 25.88 -13.90
N ASP A 510 23.27 24.87 -13.07
CA ASP A 510 24.26 24.30 -12.17
C ASP A 510 25.33 23.55 -12.96
N PRO A 511 26.63 23.92 -12.84
CA PRO A 511 27.71 23.21 -13.49
C PRO A 511 27.94 21.79 -12.95
N GLY A 512 27.31 21.44 -11.83
CA GLY A 512 27.37 20.11 -11.21
C GLY A 512 26.41 19.07 -11.80
N HIS A 513 25.55 19.44 -12.75
CA HIS A 513 24.69 18.48 -13.43
C HIS A 513 25.47 17.41 -14.20
N ASP A 514 24.93 16.19 -14.24
CA ASP A 514 25.39 15.22 -15.23
C ASP A 514 25.14 15.73 -16.67
N ALA A 515 25.89 15.17 -17.63
CA ALA A 515 25.87 15.66 -19.01
C ALA A 515 24.49 15.63 -19.67
N SER A 516 23.64 14.65 -19.33
CA SER A 516 22.29 14.54 -19.85
C SER A 516 21.36 15.60 -19.26
N THR A 517 21.38 15.77 -17.94
CA THR A 517 20.60 16.80 -17.26
C THR A 517 20.98 18.20 -17.73
N ALA A 518 22.28 18.50 -17.81
CA ALA A 518 22.79 19.78 -18.32
C ALA A 518 22.30 20.09 -19.73
N TYR A 519 22.36 19.09 -20.62
CA TYR A 519 21.86 19.22 -22.00
C TYR A 519 20.37 19.56 -22.02
N TRP A 520 19.54 18.82 -21.30
CA TRP A 520 18.10 19.03 -21.33
C TRP A 520 17.67 20.32 -20.64
N VAL A 521 18.31 20.72 -19.54
CA VAL A 521 18.06 22.02 -18.92
C VAL A 521 18.32 23.15 -19.94
N GLN A 522 19.43 23.07 -20.67
CA GLN A 522 19.75 24.07 -21.72
C GLN A 522 18.72 24.08 -22.85
N GLN A 523 18.26 22.89 -23.32
CA GLN A 523 17.28 22.80 -24.39
C GLN A 523 15.88 23.30 -23.98
N LEU A 524 15.52 23.11 -22.70
CA LEU A 524 14.20 23.43 -22.20
C LEU A 524 14.11 24.80 -21.54
N ALA A 525 15.24 25.44 -21.23
CA ALA A 525 15.26 26.77 -20.65
C ALA A 525 14.52 27.77 -21.56
N GLY A 526 13.53 28.46 -21.01
CA GLY A 526 12.69 29.42 -21.73
C GLY A 526 11.56 28.81 -22.59
N THR A 527 11.43 27.51 -22.72
CA THR A 527 10.28 26.89 -23.41
C THR A 527 9.01 26.91 -22.56
N ALA A 528 9.13 26.98 -21.25
CA ALA A 528 8.01 27.04 -20.31
C ALA A 528 7.22 28.37 -20.34
N GLN A 529 7.63 29.34 -21.15
CA GLN A 529 6.96 30.65 -21.31
C GLN A 529 6.07 30.74 -22.55
N ARG A 530 5.92 29.67 -23.30
CA ARG A 530 5.00 29.57 -24.44
C ARG A 530 3.82 28.68 -24.11
#